data_3eaa09a2bf8e2f80a8fb887ae82874a9
#
_entry.id   3eaa09a2bf8e2f80a8fb887ae82874a9
#
_cell.length_a   1.000
_cell.length_b   1.000
_cell.length_c   1.000
_cell.angle_alpha   90.00
_cell.angle_beta   90.00
_cell.angle_gamma   90.00
#
_symmetry.space_group_name_H-M   'P 1'
#
loop_
_entity.id
_entity.type
_entity.pdbx_description
1 polymer ?
#
loop_
_entity_poly.entity_id
_entity_poly.type
_entity_poly.pdbx_seq_one_letter_code
_entity_poly.pdbx_strand_id
1 'polypeptide(L)'
;MQNEIDIGSPINSLYIIEDKLIVACGGGPGLKNKLILYQLQLGYIGEKLVENILEETPKFIEGIPSKKIFGICCDNHIIFYSISQDWKSFKKIYTLDINPKDTVLISFKIYQNTLAVGDFEGELKLFNITFGNNEIVSINEIGFFHNAHWRGINKIEFMSKNKLKFLITASGDGNCKIFDITDSTKPITFITNFSFRQLYSEPANYCMNDLIFIPGKNIAYTIQSSKNDKKAKSFLTKWDLNNVNLVTPLETINISNLPCSSLDLNENNKYLGITDVQGKIFFVDLNGLRVCNEEQIGENQLKCCKFYKNYLVTGSIGYKLRIDKLKSRFNLAILKNLFYVLAILGICYYIYLKKNNLINLEI
;
A
#
# COMPACT_ATOMS: atom_id res chain seq x y z
N MET A 1 23.50 -11.30 -6.11
CA MET A 1 22.29 -11.00 -5.34
C MET A 1 22.29 -9.52 -5.10
N GLN A 2 21.27 -8.83 -5.56
CA GLN A 2 21.25 -7.37 -5.55
C GLN A 2 20.06 -6.91 -4.74
N ASN A 3 20.24 -5.89 -3.90
CA ASN A 3 19.14 -5.21 -3.22
C ASN A 3 18.51 -4.13 -4.09
N GLU A 4 19.11 -3.81 -5.26
CA GLU A 4 18.64 -2.87 -6.25
C GLU A 4 18.90 -3.37 -7.68
N ILE A 5 17.92 -3.22 -8.57
CA ILE A 5 18.01 -3.61 -9.99
C ILE A 5 17.50 -2.45 -10.85
N ASP A 6 18.18 -2.20 -11.97
CA ASP A 6 17.70 -1.29 -13.02
C ASP A 6 16.80 -2.07 -14.00
N ILE A 7 15.55 -1.66 -14.13
CA ILE A 7 14.55 -2.28 -15.01
C ILE A 7 14.59 -1.70 -16.43
N GLY A 8 15.19 -0.51 -16.58
CA GLY A 8 15.24 0.23 -17.85
C GLY A 8 13.91 0.81 -18.30
N SER A 9 12.92 0.92 -17.40
CA SER A 9 11.62 1.54 -17.64
C SER A 9 10.99 2.00 -16.31
N PRO A 10 10.17 3.07 -16.29
CA PRO A 10 9.47 3.52 -15.09
C PRO A 10 8.64 2.41 -14.45
N ILE A 11 8.79 2.20 -13.16
CA ILE A 11 8.02 1.20 -12.42
C ILE A 11 6.73 1.84 -11.93
N ASN A 12 5.60 1.33 -12.40
CA ASN A 12 4.29 1.89 -12.14
C ASN A 12 3.56 1.22 -10.98
N SER A 13 3.71 -0.10 -10.85
CA SER A 13 3.05 -0.85 -9.79
C SER A 13 3.78 -2.15 -9.48
N LEU A 14 3.59 -2.62 -8.25
CA LEU A 14 4.16 -3.84 -7.71
C LEU A 14 3.05 -4.71 -7.13
N TYR A 15 3.15 -6.02 -7.32
CA TYR A 15 2.26 -6.99 -6.69
C TYR A 15 3.07 -8.19 -6.20
N ILE A 16 2.84 -8.59 -4.95
CA ILE A 16 3.53 -9.73 -4.35
C ILE A 16 2.54 -10.86 -4.13
N ILE A 17 2.92 -12.05 -4.58
CA ILE A 17 2.20 -13.29 -4.37
C ILE A 17 3.19 -14.35 -3.90
N GLU A 18 2.99 -14.90 -2.69
CA GLU A 18 3.94 -15.80 -2.04
C GLU A 18 5.33 -15.14 -1.93
N ASP A 19 6.37 -15.75 -2.53
CA ASP A 19 7.74 -15.24 -2.62
C ASP A 19 8.09 -14.72 -4.03
N LYS A 20 7.08 -14.29 -4.77
CA LYS A 20 7.24 -13.75 -6.13
C LYS A 20 6.78 -12.29 -6.19
N LEU A 21 7.50 -11.51 -6.98
CA LEU A 21 7.21 -10.11 -7.23
C LEU A 21 6.87 -9.92 -8.70
N ILE A 22 5.69 -9.39 -8.96
CA ILE A 22 5.28 -8.94 -10.28
C ILE A 22 5.53 -7.43 -10.36
N VAL A 23 6.24 -7.02 -11.38
CA VAL A 23 6.58 -5.62 -11.66
C VAL A 23 5.89 -5.20 -12.95
N ALA A 24 5.04 -4.17 -12.88
CA ALA A 24 4.49 -3.49 -14.04
C ALA A 24 5.27 -2.21 -14.31
N CYS A 25 5.87 -2.11 -15.48
CA CYS A 25 6.72 -0.99 -15.84
C CYS A 25 6.53 -0.56 -17.30
N GLY A 26 6.78 0.72 -17.56
CA GLY A 26 6.64 1.31 -18.89
C GLY A 26 6.11 2.73 -18.85
N GLY A 27 5.74 3.27 -20.02
CA GLY A 27 5.20 4.62 -20.14
C GLY A 27 6.29 5.68 -20.25
N GLY A 28 6.95 5.70 -21.36
CA GLY A 28 7.90 6.75 -21.75
C GLY A 28 8.23 6.64 -23.22
N PRO A 29 8.58 7.73 -23.90
CA PRO A 29 8.93 7.71 -25.30
C PRO A 29 10.07 6.71 -25.59
N GLY A 30 9.83 5.74 -26.47
CA GLY A 30 10.81 4.72 -26.87
C GLY A 30 11.09 3.64 -25.82
N LEU A 31 10.44 3.67 -24.66
CA LEU A 31 10.60 2.64 -23.62
C LEU A 31 9.60 1.50 -23.82
N LYS A 32 10.05 0.29 -23.52
CA LYS A 32 9.18 -0.90 -23.58
C LYS A 32 8.29 -0.99 -22.35
N ASN A 33 7.01 -1.24 -22.58
CA ASN A 33 6.08 -1.63 -21.54
C ASN A 33 6.32 -3.11 -21.20
N LYS A 34 6.47 -3.43 -19.93
CA LYS A 34 6.84 -4.79 -19.51
C LYS A 34 6.05 -5.22 -18.28
N LEU A 35 5.85 -6.52 -18.24
CA LEU A 35 5.40 -7.25 -17.07
C LEU A 35 6.48 -8.27 -16.71
N ILE A 36 7.05 -8.16 -15.52
CA ILE A 36 8.21 -8.96 -15.14
C ILE A 36 7.90 -9.70 -13.84
N LEU A 37 8.26 -10.97 -13.75
CA LEU A 37 8.21 -11.79 -12.56
C LEU A 37 9.61 -12.04 -12.01
N TYR A 38 9.83 -11.67 -10.76
CA TYR A 38 11.05 -11.96 -10.02
C TYR A 38 10.80 -12.94 -8.87
N GLN A 39 11.80 -13.75 -8.57
CA GLN A 39 11.89 -14.46 -7.30
C GLN A 39 12.28 -13.46 -6.21
N LEU A 40 11.54 -13.42 -5.09
CA LEU A 40 11.96 -12.68 -3.91
C LEU A 40 12.68 -13.59 -2.93
N GLN A 41 13.70 -13.04 -2.30
CA GLN A 41 14.43 -13.68 -1.20
C GLN A 41 14.60 -12.65 -0.07
N LEU A 42 14.98 -13.12 1.12
CA LEU A 42 15.15 -12.23 2.28
C LEU A 42 16.29 -11.25 2.03
N GLY A 43 15.92 -9.98 1.78
CA GLY A 43 16.85 -8.87 1.62
C GLY A 43 17.40 -8.66 0.22
N TYR A 44 16.95 -9.40 -0.79
CA TYR A 44 17.36 -9.18 -2.17
C TYR A 44 16.33 -9.67 -3.20
N ILE A 45 16.42 -9.09 -4.38
CA ILE A 45 15.65 -9.47 -5.55
C ILE A 45 16.45 -10.56 -6.26
N GLY A 46 15.84 -11.73 -6.40
CA GLY A 46 16.44 -12.90 -7.02
C GLY A 46 16.38 -12.85 -8.54
N GLU A 47 16.34 -14.03 -9.14
CA GLU A 47 16.33 -14.17 -10.60
C GLU A 47 15.03 -13.67 -11.23
N LYS A 48 15.13 -13.19 -12.45
CA LYS A 48 14.01 -12.89 -13.32
C LYS A 48 13.46 -14.20 -13.90
N LEU A 49 12.22 -14.52 -13.57
CA LEU A 49 11.57 -15.76 -14.00
C LEU A 49 10.84 -15.59 -15.33
N VAL A 50 10.14 -14.47 -15.50
CA VAL A 50 9.33 -14.18 -16.70
C VAL A 50 9.48 -12.70 -17.08
N GLU A 51 9.46 -12.42 -18.37
CA GLU A 51 9.30 -11.06 -18.90
C GLU A 51 8.39 -11.09 -20.13
N ASN A 52 7.27 -10.39 -20.06
CA ASN A 52 6.36 -10.18 -21.17
C ASN A 52 6.40 -8.71 -21.59
N ILE A 53 6.51 -8.47 -22.88
CA ILE A 53 6.35 -7.14 -23.48
C ILE A 53 4.84 -6.89 -23.65
N LEU A 54 4.41 -5.71 -23.24
CA LEU A 54 3.03 -5.26 -23.36
C LEU A 54 2.92 -4.20 -24.47
N GLU A 55 1.79 -4.17 -25.14
CA GLU A 55 1.48 -3.15 -26.14
C GLU A 55 1.19 -1.80 -25.46
N GLU A 56 0.53 -1.84 -24.31
CA GLU A 56 0.10 -0.66 -23.58
C GLU A 56 0.82 -0.50 -22.24
N THR A 57 0.79 0.73 -21.72
CA THR A 57 1.43 1.06 -20.45
C THR A 57 0.60 0.52 -19.28
N PRO A 58 1.14 -0.43 -18.49
CA PRO A 58 0.47 -0.90 -17.30
C PRO A 58 0.57 0.16 -16.18
N LYS A 59 -0.55 0.50 -15.54
CA LYS A 59 -0.62 1.52 -14.49
C LYS A 59 -0.67 0.91 -13.09
N PHE A 60 -1.53 -0.09 -12.91
CA PHE A 60 -1.76 -0.75 -11.61
C PHE A 60 -1.86 -2.25 -11.79
N ILE A 61 -1.45 -2.98 -10.74
CA ILE A 61 -1.64 -4.43 -10.63
C ILE A 61 -2.41 -4.71 -9.34
N GLU A 62 -3.42 -5.56 -9.44
CA GLU A 62 -4.09 -6.20 -8.31
C GLU A 62 -4.34 -7.67 -8.63
N GLY A 63 -4.35 -8.52 -7.61
CA GLY A 63 -4.45 -9.94 -7.87
C GLY A 63 -5.30 -10.72 -6.85
N ILE A 64 -5.53 -11.97 -7.21
CA ILE A 64 -6.23 -12.96 -6.39
C ILE A 64 -5.21 -14.07 -6.08
N PRO A 65 -4.49 -13.97 -4.94
CA PRO A 65 -3.39 -14.89 -4.63
C PRO A 65 -3.81 -16.36 -4.67
N SER A 66 -4.99 -16.70 -4.13
CA SER A 66 -5.50 -18.06 -4.07
C SER A 66 -5.75 -18.72 -5.43
N LYS A 67 -5.85 -17.91 -6.50
CA LYS A 67 -6.10 -18.37 -7.88
C LYS A 67 -4.92 -18.21 -8.81
N LYS A 68 -3.81 -17.60 -8.36
CA LYS A 68 -2.69 -17.18 -9.21
C LYS A 68 -3.15 -16.36 -10.44
N ILE A 69 -4.17 -15.53 -10.23
CA ILE A 69 -4.71 -14.61 -11.24
C ILE A 69 -4.46 -13.19 -10.77
N PHE A 70 -4.08 -12.32 -11.69
CA PHE A 70 -3.96 -10.88 -11.44
C PHE A 70 -4.45 -10.10 -12.66
N GLY A 71 -4.94 -8.88 -12.40
CA GLY A 71 -5.30 -7.91 -13.40
C GLY A 71 -4.27 -6.80 -13.50
N ILE A 72 -4.04 -6.31 -14.70
CA ILE A 72 -3.29 -5.07 -14.96
C ILE A 72 -4.26 -4.06 -15.54
N CYS A 73 -4.31 -2.88 -14.93
CA CYS A 73 -5.03 -1.75 -15.49
C CYS A 73 -4.14 -1.06 -16.54
N CYS A 74 -4.63 -0.95 -17.74
CA CYS A 74 -4.17 -0.05 -18.79
C CYS A 74 -5.06 1.19 -18.84
N ASP A 75 -5.10 1.97 -19.91
CA ASP A 75 -5.84 3.23 -19.93
C ASP A 75 -7.33 3.09 -19.57
N ASN A 76 -8.10 2.35 -20.35
CA ASN A 76 -9.56 2.21 -20.22
C ASN A 76 -10.05 0.77 -20.02
N HIS A 77 -9.12 -0.18 -19.87
CA HIS A 77 -9.45 -1.59 -19.69
C HIS A 77 -8.53 -2.28 -18.68
N ILE A 78 -8.94 -3.47 -18.25
CA ILE A 78 -8.17 -4.34 -17.38
C ILE A 78 -7.89 -5.65 -18.11
N ILE A 79 -6.60 -6.02 -18.21
CA ILE A 79 -6.17 -7.29 -18.77
C ILE A 79 -5.87 -8.24 -17.62
N PHE A 80 -6.50 -9.40 -17.63
CA PHE A 80 -6.26 -10.44 -16.64
C PHE A 80 -5.31 -11.51 -17.15
N TYR A 81 -4.39 -11.90 -16.30
CA TYR A 81 -3.42 -12.94 -16.53
C TYR A 81 -3.51 -14.04 -15.49
N SER A 82 -3.29 -15.27 -15.89
CA SER A 82 -2.97 -16.38 -14.99
C SER A 82 -1.47 -16.64 -15.00
N ILE A 83 -0.96 -17.10 -13.85
CA ILE A 83 0.44 -17.50 -13.69
C ILE A 83 0.48 -19.02 -13.77
N SER A 84 1.40 -19.56 -14.58
CA SER A 84 1.60 -21.01 -14.65
C SER A 84 2.03 -21.60 -13.30
N GLN A 85 1.73 -22.89 -13.07
CA GLN A 85 2.04 -23.57 -11.80
C GLN A 85 3.55 -23.58 -11.52
N ASP A 86 4.36 -23.66 -12.55
CA ASP A 86 5.82 -23.66 -12.48
C ASP A 86 6.45 -22.26 -12.46
N TRP A 87 5.62 -21.19 -12.42
CA TRP A 87 6.03 -19.77 -12.41
C TRP A 87 6.85 -19.32 -13.64
N LYS A 88 6.71 -20.01 -14.78
CA LYS A 88 7.53 -19.74 -15.98
C LYS A 88 6.81 -18.96 -17.07
N SER A 89 5.53 -18.70 -16.92
CA SER A 89 4.77 -17.96 -17.92
C SER A 89 3.58 -17.21 -17.36
N PHE A 90 3.21 -16.12 -18.04
CA PHE A 90 1.93 -15.42 -17.90
C PHE A 90 1.06 -15.75 -19.11
N LYS A 91 -0.17 -16.17 -18.88
CA LYS A 91 -1.18 -16.39 -19.91
C LYS A 91 -2.26 -15.33 -19.77
N LYS A 92 -2.48 -14.53 -20.81
CA LYS A 92 -3.65 -13.63 -20.89
C LYS A 92 -4.92 -14.47 -20.94
N ILE A 93 -5.86 -14.25 -20.01
CA ILE A 93 -7.08 -15.05 -19.86
C ILE A 93 -8.37 -14.26 -20.11
N TYR A 94 -8.33 -12.94 -19.91
CA TYR A 94 -9.50 -12.09 -20.11
C TYR A 94 -9.08 -10.63 -20.35
N THR A 95 -9.92 -9.89 -21.11
CA THR A 95 -9.81 -8.42 -21.22
C THR A 95 -11.18 -7.85 -20.91
N LEU A 96 -11.24 -6.92 -19.97
CA LEU A 96 -12.45 -6.21 -19.58
C LEU A 96 -12.33 -4.76 -20.03
N ASP A 97 -13.11 -4.39 -21.04
CA ASP A 97 -13.28 -3.00 -21.46
C ASP A 97 -14.29 -2.32 -20.54
N ILE A 98 -13.85 -1.29 -19.81
CA ILE A 98 -14.66 -0.67 -18.76
C ILE A 98 -15.35 0.58 -19.26
N ASN A 99 -14.68 1.30 -20.14
CA ASN A 99 -15.24 2.54 -20.64
C ASN A 99 -14.82 2.78 -22.11
N PRO A 100 -15.77 2.72 -23.07
CA PRO A 100 -15.45 3.02 -24.46
C PRO A 100 -15.20 4.51 -24.73
N LYS A 101 -15.40 5.39 -23.75
CA LYS A 101 -15.22 6.83 -23.87
C LYS A 101 -14.12 7.32 -22.94
N ASP A 102 -12.94 7.53 -23.45
CA ASP A 102 -11.85 8.43 -23.03
C ASP A 102 -11.54 8.64 -21.53
N THR A 103 -12.17 7.95 -20.60
CA THR A 103 -11.82 8.05 -19.18
C THR A 103 -10.73 7.07 -18.81
N VAL A 104 -9.73 7.60 -18.13
CA VAL A 104 -8.56 6.86 -17.68
C VAL A 104 -8.84 6.19 -16.35
N LEU A 105 -8.68 4.88 -16.30
CA LEU A 105 -8.74 4.13 -15.04
C LEU A 105 -7.50 4.47 -14.20
N ILE A 106 -7.69 4.72 -12.91
CA ILE A 106 -6.60 5.07 -12.01
C ILE A 106 -6.52 4.19 -10.76
N SER A 107 -7.56 3.45 -10.46
CA SER A 107 -7.53 2.46 -9.39
C SER A 107 -8.50 1.32 -9.63
N PHE A 108 -8.15 0.13 -9.19
CA PHE A 108 -9.07 -0.97 -9.06
C PHE A 108 -8.67 -1.87 -7.90
N LYS A 109 -9.63 -2.63 -7.39
CA LYS A 109 -9.42 -3.61 -6.31
C LYS A 109 -10.27 -4.84 -6.55
N ILE A 110 -9.70 -6.00 -6.25
CA ILE A 110 -10.41 -7.27 -6.33
C ILE A 110 -10.53 -7.85 -4.92
N TYR A 111 -11.73 -8.23 -4.56
CA TYR A 111 -12.00 -8.93 -3.31
C TYR A 111 -13.00 -10.06 -3.54
N GLN A 112 -12.58 -11.31 -3.31
CA GLN A 112 -13.35 -12.50 -3.65
C GLN A 112 -13.75 -12.50 -5.15
N ASN A 113 -15.03 -12.40 -5.44
CA ASN A 113 -15.58 -12.36 -6.79
C ASN A 113 -16.02 -10.94 -7.23
N THR A 114 -15.71 -9.93 -6.43
CA THR A 114 -16.09 -8.55 -6.72
C THR A 114 -14.87 -7.75 -7.16
N LEU A 115 -15.00 -7.05 -8.28
CA LEU A 115 -14.06 -6.07 -8.79
C LEU A 115 -14.68 -4.68 -8.64
N ALA A 116 -13.97 -3.76 -8.01
CA ALA A 116 -14.31 -2.35 -7.96
C ALA A 116 -13.30 -1.56 -8.78
N VAL A 117 -13.76 -0.59 -9.55
CA VAL A 117 -12.94 0.22 -10.45
C VAL A 117 -13.27 1.68 -10.26
N GLY A 118 -12.24 2.51 -10.14
CA GLY A 118 -12.33 3.97 -10.07
C GLY A 118 -11.55 4.62 -11.21
N ASP A 119 -12.12 5.67 -11.79
CA ASP A 119 -11.51 6.40 -12.88
C ASP A 119 -11.08 7.83 -12.49
N PHE A 120 -10.50 8.52 -13.46
CA PHE A 120 -10.00 9.89 -13.30
C PHE A 120 -11.11 10.93 -13.10
N GLU A 121 -12.32 10.66 -13.61
CA GLU A 121 -13.49 11.53 -13.48
C GLU A 121 -14.22 11.34 -12.13
N GLY A 122 -13.82 10.31 -11.37
CA GLY A 122 -14.42 10.01 -10.06
C GLY A 122 -15.63 9.10 -10.14
N GLU A 123 -15.78 8.36 -11.23
CA GLU A 123 -16.79 7.34 -11.40
C GLU A 123 -16.38 6.04 -10.70
N LEU A 124 -17.34 5.35 -10.11
CA LEU A 124 -17.15 4.07 -9.42
C LEU A 124 -18.01 2.99 -10.06
N LYS A 125 -17.36 1.91 -10.53
CA LYS A 125 -18.05 0.75 -11.10
C LYS A 125 -17.76 -0.51 -10.32
N LEU A 126 -18.73 -1.39 -10.23
CA LEU A 126 -18.62 -2.71 -9.63
C LEU A 126 -18.95 -3.79 -10.64
N PHE A 127 -18.17 -4.86 -10.57
CA PHE A 127 -18.35 -6.05 -11.41
C PHE A 127 -18.32 -7.30 -10.55
N ASN A 128 -19.08 -8.31 -10.96
CA ASN A 128 -18.98 -9.66 -10.43
C ASN A 128 -18.16 -10.51 -11.39
N ILE A 129 -17.14 -11.19 -10.86
CA ILE A 129 -16.27 -12.10 -11.61
C ILE A 129 -16.74 -13.54 -11.39
N THR A 130 -17.02 -14.26 -12.45
CA THR A 130 -17.28 -15.69 -12.41
C THR A 130 -16.01 -16.43 -12.81
N PHE A 131 -15.49 -17.23 -11.90
CA PHE A 131 -14.30 -18.05 -12.12
C PHE A 131 -14.65 -19.48 -12.51
N GLY A 132 -13.92 -20.00 -13.51
CA GLY A 132 -13.81 -21.41 -13.81
C GLY A 132 -12.55 -22.04 -13.19
N ASN A 133 -12.09 -23.14 -13.76
CA ASN A 133 -10.84 -23.80 -13.38
C ASN A 133 -9.63 -22.99 -13.92
N ASN A 134 -9.08 -22.10 -13.07
CA ASN A 134 -7.94 -21.22 -13.40
C ASN A 134 -8.19 -20.24 -14.57
N GLU A 135 -9.42 -19.89 -14.82
CA GLU A 135 -9.82 -18.92 -15.85
C GLU A 135 -10.96 -18.02 -15.34
N ILE A 136 -11.17 -16.93 -16.02
CA ILE A 136 -12.34 -16.06 -15.85
C ILE A 136 -13.34 -16.45 -16.93
N VAL A 137 -14.52 -16.91 -16.49
CA VAL A 137 -15.62 -17.27 -17.39
C VAL A 137 -16.37 -16.02 -17.87
N SER A 138 -16.68 -15.11 -16.95
CA SER A 138 -17.34 -13.85 -17.25
C SER A 138 -17.08 -12.79 -16.19
N ILE A 139 -17.18 -11.53 -16.62
CA ILE A 139 -17.19 -10.36 -15.73
C ILE A 139 -18.40 -9.52 -16.12
N ASN A 140 -19.33 -9.34 -15.19
CA ASN A 140 -20.57 -8.62 -15.42
C ASN A 140 -20.66 -7.42 -14.50
N GLU A 141 -21.03 -6.26 -15.04
CA GLU A 141 -21.31 -5.08 -14.24
C GLU A 141 -22.52 -5.32 -13.33
N ILE A 142 -22.38 -5.02 -12.04
CA ILE A 142 -23.40 -5.20 -11.03
C ILE A 142 -23.79 -3.89 -10.35
N GLY A 143 -23.05 -2.83 -10.59
CA GLY A 143 -23.35 -1.53 -10.02
C GLY A 143 -22.48 -0.41 -10.55
N PHE A 144 -23.05 0.77 -10.56
CA PHE A 144 -22.41 2.00 -10.98
C PHE A 144 -22.85 3.15 -10.07
N PHE A 145 -21.90 4.01 -9.68
CA PHE A 145 -22.18 5.20 -8.90
C PHE A 145 -21.57 6.41 -9.60
N HIS A 146 -22.45 7.22 -10.21
CA HIS A 146 -22.07 8.45 -10.90
C HIS A 146 -21.56 9.49 -9.93
N ASN A 147 -20.50 10.19 -10.32
CA ASN A 147 -19.92 11.27 -9.52
C ASN A 147 -19.66 10.83 -8.07
N ALA A 148 -19.14 9.61 -7.91
CA ALA A 148 -18.74 9.11 -6.60
C ALA A 148 -17.77 10.11 -5.95
N HIS A 149 -16.93 10.76 -6.76
CA HIS A 149 -16.03 11.83 -6.36
C HIS A 149 -15.97 12.94 -7.43
N TRP A 150 -15.46 14.11 -7.08
CA TRP A 150 -15.28 15.25 -8.00
C TRP A 150 -13.95 15.19 -8.75
N ARG A 151 -13.09 14.25 -8.40
CA ARG A 151 -11.79 13.97 -9.01
C ARG A 151 -11.51 12.47 -8.92
N GLY A 152 -10.47 12.06 -9.60
CA GLY A 152 -10.11 10.66 -9.71
C GLY A 152 -10.06 9.91 -8.38
N ILE A 153 -10.48 8.66 -8.41
CA ILE A 153 -10.47 7.73 -7.27
C ILE A 153 -9.10 7.06 -7.21
N ASN A 154 -8.20 7.61 -6.41
CA ASN A 154 -6.79 7.18 -6.31
C ASN A 154 -6.63 5.79 -5.70
N LYS A 155 -7.54 5.41 -4.79
CA LYS A 155 -7.49 4.11 -4.09
C LYS A 155 -8.86 3.60 -3.73
N ILE A 156 -8.98 2.28 -3.76
CA ILE A 156 -10.19 1.54 -3.36
C ILE A 156 -9.75 0.43 -2.41
N GLU A 157 -10.48 0.28 -1.29
CA GLU A 157 -10.34 -0.84 -0.37
C GLU A 157 -11.70 -1.45 -0.05
N PHE A 158 -11.73 -2.77 0.15
CA PHE A 158 -12.91 -3.48 0.62
C PHE A 158 -12.87 -3.63 2.14
N MET A 159 -14.00 -3.39 2.76
CA MET A 159 -14.21 -3.67 4.17
C MET A 159 -15.36 -4.65 4.34
N SER A 160 -15.16 -5.68 5.16
CA SER A 160 -16.21 -6.61 5.56
C SER A 160 -16.42 -6.53 7.05
N LYS A 161 -17.66 -6.32 7.50
CA LYS A 161 -18.02 -6.22 8.90
C LYS A 161 -19.41 -6.83 9.14
N ASN A 162 -19.50 -7.84 10.03
CA ASN A 162 -20.77 -8.47 10.40
C ASN A 162 -21.60 -8.93 9.18
N LYS A 163 -20.97 -9.57 8.20
CA LYS A 163 -21.55 -9.99 6.91
C LYS A 163 -21.92 -8.84 5.95
N LEU A 164 -21.83 -7.59 6.38
CA LEU A 164 -21.98 -6.43 5.50
C LEU A 164 -20.69 -6.20 4.72
N LYS A 165 -20.83 -5.74 3.48
CA LYS A 165 -19.70 -5.44 2.59
C LYS A 165 -19.73 -3.95 2.23
N PHE A 166 -18.60 -3.31 2.41
CA PHE A 166 -18.44 -1.89 2.11
C PHE A 166 -17.25 -1.67 1.18
N LEU A 167 -17.31 -0.60 0.42
CA LEU A 167 -16.16 -0.01 -0.26
C LEU A 167 -15.74 1.26 0.45
N ILE A 168 -14.44 1.44 0.57
CA ILE A 168 -13.83 2.69 1.01
C ILE A 168 -13.02 3.21 -0.18
N THR A 169 -13.27 4.45 -0.57
CA THR A 169 -12.55 5.11 -1.67
C THR A 169 -11.80 6.32 -1.15
N ALA A 170 -10.62 6.59 -1.71
CA ALA A 170 -9.83 7.80 -1.47
C ALA A 170 -9.64 8.55 -2.79
N SER A 171 -9.86 9.87 -2.78
CA SER A 171 -9.88 10.65 -4.01
C SER A 171 -8.97 11.87 -3.97
N GLY A 172 -8.58 12.30 -5.16
CA GLY A 172 -7.95 13.59 -5.43
C GLY A 172 -8.79 14.80 -5.03
N ASP A 173 -10.07 14.65 -4.73
CA ASP A 173 -10.93 15.73 -4.21
C ASP A 173 -10.69 16.01 -2.71
N GLY A 174 -9.92 15.17 -2.02
CA GLY A 174 -9.57 15.30 -0.62
C GLY A 174 -10.52 14.61 0.34
N ASN A 175 -11.42 13.78 -0.18
CA ASN A 175 -12.35 12.99 0.61
C ASN A 175 -12.07 11.49 0.47
N CYS A 176 -12.39 10.77 1.54
CA CYS A 176 -12.68 9.36 1.49
C CYS A 176 -14.18 9.16 1.63
N LYS A 177 -14.74 8.18 0.93
CA LYS A 177 -16.17 7.85 0.99
C LYS A 177 -16.37 6.38 1.28
N ILE A 178 -17.47 6.06 1.97
CA ILE A 178 -17.88 4.68 2.26
C ILE A 178 -19.18 4.41 1.53
N PHE A 179 -19.24 3.28 0.85
CA PHE A 179 -20.40 2.80 0.11
C PHE A 179 -20.78 1.40 0.61
N ASP A 180 -22.09 1.17 0.79
CA ASP A 180 -22.64 -0.16 1.04
C ASP A 180 -22.81 -0.92 -0.29
N ILE A 181 -22.22 -2.10 -0.34
CA ILE A 181 -22.27 -3.03 -1.48
C ILE A 181 -22.72 -4.43 -1.03
N THR A 182 -23.38 -4.52 0.11
CA THR A 182 -23.73 -5.79 0.75
C THR A 182 -24.66 -6.63 -0.13
N ASP A 183 -25.64 -5.98 -0.73
CA ASP A 183 -26.65 -6.61 -1.58
C ASP A 183 -26.37 -6.26 -3.06
N SER A 184 -25.82 -7.22 -3.79
CA SER A 184 -25.48 -7.04 -5.21
C SER A 184 -26.69 -6.86 -6.14
N THR A 185 -27.92 -7.06 -5.63
CA THR A 185 -29.18 -6.81 -6.39
C THR A 185 -29.69 -5.39 -6.24
N LYS A 186 -29.09 -4.62 -5.34
CA LYS A 186 -29.43 -3.22 -5.07
C LYS A 186 -28.38 -2.26 -5.61
N PRO A 187 -28.74 -1.00 -5.89
CA PRO A 187 -27.78 0.03 -6.22
C PRO A 187 -26.74 0.21 -5.12
N ILE A 188 -25.52 0.60 -5.51
CA ILE A 188 -24.48 1.05 -4.57
C ILE A 188 -25.02 2.22 -3.76
N THR A 189 -24.96 2.15 -2.44
CA THR A 189 -25.49 3.17 -1.57
C THR A 189 -24.37 3.92 -0.86
N PHE A 190 -24.34 5.25 -1.05
CA PHE A 190 -23.44 6.11 -0.28
C PHE A 190 -23.86 6.15 1.19
N ILE A 191 -22.88 5.96 2.09
CA ILE A 191 -23.12 6.00 3.55
C ILE A 191 -22.61 7.31 4.14
N THR A 192 -21.30 7.57 4.01
CA THR A 192 -20.66 8.73 4.62
C THR A 192 -19.39 9.12 3.89
N ASN A 193 -18.91 10.31 4.20
CA ASN A 193 -17.58 10.76 3.80
C ASN A 193 -16.78 11.18 5.04
N PHE A 194 -15.47 11.13 4.91
CA PHE A 194 -14.54 11.67 5.89
C PHE A 194 -13.34 12.30 5.19
N SER A 195 -12.78 13.32 5.80
CA SER A 195 -11.69 14.07 5.18
C SER A 195 -10.78 14.70 6.23
N PHE A 196 -9.57 15.02 5.82
CA PHE A 196 -8.60 15.72 6.65
C PHE A 196 -9.07 17.11 7.12
N ARG A 197 -10.03 17.71 6.41
CA ARG A 197 -10.66 18.98 6.80
C ARG A 197 -11.38 18.93 8.14
N GLN A 198 -11.79 17.75 8.59
CA GLN A 198 -12.40 17.56 9.91
C GLN A 198 -11.41 17.81 11.06
N LEU A 199 -10.10 17.76 10.79
CA LEU A 199 -9.05 17.91 11.78
C LEU A 199 -8.47 19.33 11.83
N TYR A 200 -8.54 20.07 10.75
CA TYR A 200 -7.90 21.37 10.61
C TYR A 200 -8.87 22.38 10.01
N SER A 201 -9.04 23.53 10.68
CA SER A 201 -9.91 24.62 10.27
C SER A 201 -9.44 25.36 9.00
N GLU A 202 -8.22 25.12 8.54
CA GLU A 202 -7.71 25.73 7.31
C GLU A 202 -8.27 25.00 6.07
N PRO A 203 -8.73 25.74 5.04
CA PRO A 203 -9.19 25.17 3.79
C PRO A 203 -7.99 24.73 2.92
N ALA A 204 -7.08 23.96 3.46
CA ALA A 204 -6.00 23.41 2.67
C ALA A 204 -6.58 22.41 1.65
N ASN A 205 -6.22 22.61 0.39
CA ASN A 205 -6.54 21.68 -0.68
C ASN A 205 -5.66 20.43 -0.53
N TYR A 206 -6.13 19.46 0.25
CA TYR A 206 -5.49 18.16 0.35
C TYR A 206 -6.03 17.19 -0.70
N CYS A 207 -5.16 16.30 -1.14
CA CYS A 207 -5.46 15.16 -1.97
C CYS A 207 -5.30 13.90 -1.11
N MET A 208 -6.26 12.99 -1.14
CA MET A 208 -6.09 11.66 -0.56
C MET A 208 -5.33 10.81 -1.56
N ASN A 209 -4.05 10.55 -1.30
CA ASN A 209 -3.17 9.89 -2.25
C ASN A 209 -3.28 8.37 -2.18
N ASP A 210 -3.39 7.84 -0.97
CA ASP A 210 -3.48 6.39 -0.75
C ASP A 210 -4.26 6.08 0.54
N LEU A 211 -4.76 4.85 0.62
CA LEU A 211 -5.61 4.36 1.69
C LEU A 211 -5.29 2.89 1.93
N ILE A 212 -5.27 2.46 3.17
CA ILE A 212 -5.24 1.05 3.53
C ILE A 212 -6.20 0.78 4.69
N PHE A 213 -6.93 -0.33 4.59
CA PHE A 213 -7.82 -0.81 5.64
C PHE A 213 -7.22 -2.04 6.32
N ILE A 214 -7.29 -2.10 7.66
CA ILE A 214 -6.84 -3.27 8.43
C ILE A 214 -8.04 -4.15 8.77
N PRO A 215 -8.18 -5.32 8.12
CA PRO A 215 -9.24 -6.26 8.45
C PRO A 215 -9.22 -6.67 9.92
N GLY A 216 -10.41 -6.79 10.51
CA GLY A 216 -10.57 -7.23 11.90
C GLY A 216 -10.32 -6.16 12.97
N LYS A 217 -9.70 -5.03 12.63
CA LYS A 217 -9.52 -3.89 13.56
C LYS A 217 -10.50 -2.74 13.31
N ASN A 218 -11.19 -2.73 12.18
CA ASN A 218 -12.03 -1.61 11.71
C ASN A 218 -11.29 -0.27 11.74
N ILE A 219 -10.04 -0.29 11.33
CA ILE A 219 -9.16 0.88 11.26
C ILE A 219 -8.72 1.07 9.82
N ALA A 220 -8.75 2.31 9.35
CA ALA A 220 -8.11 2.70 8.11
C ALA A 220 -6.98 3.69 8.39
N TYR A 221 -6.02 3.72 7.48
CA TYR A 221 -4.96 4.72 7.41
C TYR A 221 -5.01 5.40 6.05
N THR A 222 -4.91 6.72 6.04
CA THR A 222 -4.86 7.50 4.79
C THR A 222 -3.61 8.35 4.76
N ILE A 223 -3.02 8.48 3.57
CA ILE A 223 -2.04 9.52 3.28
C ILE A 223 -2.74 10.64 2.55
N GLN A 224 -2.62 11.83 3.07
CA GLN A 224 -3.07 13.06 2.45
C GLN A 224 -1.93 14.04 2.28
N SER A 225 -1.83 14.62 1.08
CA SER A 225 -0.81 15.60 0.74
C SER A 225 -1.44 16.93 0.33
N SER A 226 -0.83 18.04 0.76
CA SER A 226 -1.24 19.37 0.32
C SER A 226 -0.99 19.54 -1.18
N LYS A 227 -1.93 20.16 -1.87
CA LYS A 227 -1.80 20.58 -3.28
C LYS A 227 -1.00 21.89 -3.46
N ASN A 228 -0.62 22.53 -2.37
CA ASN A 228 0.13 23.77 -2.40
C ASN A 228 1.63 23.48 -2.36
N ASP A 229 2.31 23.58 -3.50
CA ASP A 229 3.73 23.26 -3.67
C ASP A 229 4.68 24.08 -2.77
N LYS A 230 4.27 25.29 -2.37
CA LYS A 230 5.11 26.16 -1.52
C LYS A 230 5.15 25.73 -0.05
N LYS A 231 4.20 24.93 0.39
CA LYS A 231 4.08 24.40 1.77
C LYS A 231 3.56 22.97 1.73
N ALA A 232 4.05 22.17 0.78
CA ALA A 232 3.65 20.78 0.69
C ALA A 232 3.92 20.08 2.01
N LYS A 233 2.93 19.39 2.52
CA LYS A 233 3.04 18.54 3.70
C LYS A 233 2.21 17.29 3.45
N SER A 234 2.73 16.17 3.89
CA SER A 234 1.98 14.92 3.88
C SER A 234 1.74 14.43 5.29
N PHE A 235 0.51 14.04 5.54
CA PHE A 235 0.08 13.52 6.82
C PHE A 235 -0.38 12.07 6.66
N LEU A 236 -0.18 11.30 7.70
CA LEU A 236 -0.80 10.00 7.90
C LEU A 236 -1.85 10.14 8.97
N THR A 237 -3.09 9.79 8.66
CA THR A 237 -4.19 9.79 9.62
C THR A 237 -4.73 8.38 9.83
N LYS A 238 -4.92 8.04 11.08
CA LYS A 238 -5.59 6.82 11.55
C LYS A 238 -7.06 7.13 11.82
N TRP A 239 -7.96 6.33 11.26
CA TRP A 239 -9.40 6.49 11.34
C TRP A 239 -10.06 5.31 12.03
N ASP A 240 -11.06 5.59 12.88
CA ASP A 240 -11.95 4.59 13.44
C ASP A 240 -13.18 4.39 12.53
N LEU A 241 -13.37 3.16 12.09
CA LEU A 241 -14.50 2.72 11.27
C LEU A 241 -15.45 1.78 12.05
N ASN A 242 -15.39 1.79 13.38
CA ASN A 242 -16.33 1.00 14.18
C ASN A 242 -17.79 1.43 13.95
N ASN A 243 -18.02 2.68 13.66
CA ASN A 243 -19.31 3.16 13.16
C ASN A 243 -19.13 3.71 11.75
N VAL A 244 -19.60 2.96 10.74
CA VAL A 244 -19.47 3.36 9.33
C VAL A 244 -20.26 4.64 8.97
N ASN A 245 -21.25 5.01 9.77
CA ASN A 245 -22.02 6.24 9.59
C ASN A 245 -21.35 7.47 10.20
N LEU A 246 -20.34 7.24 11.09
CA LEU A 246 -19.63 8.30 11.80
C LEU A 246 -18.15 7.91 11.93
N VAL A 247 -17.38 8.16 10.89
CA VAL A 247 -15.93 7.91 10.89
C VAL A 247 -15.23 9.02 11.66
N THR A 248 -14.40 8.65 12.62
CA THR A 248 -13.66 9.60 13.46
C THR A 248 -12.16 9.44 13.32
N PRO A 249 -11.40 10.55 13.21
CA PRO A 249 -9.95 10.49 13.28
C PRO A 249 -9.49 10.17 14.69
N LEU A 250 -8.59 9.20 14.81
CA LEU A 250 -7.99 8.81 16.09
C LEU A 250 -6.67 9.53 16.34
N GLU A 251 -5.85 9.63 15.32
CA GLU A 251 -4.50 10.17 15.43
C GLU A 251 -4.00 10.63 14.05
N THR A 252 -3.19 11.70 14.03
CA THR A 252 -2.58 12.22 12.81
C THR A 252 -1.14 12.63 13.08
N ILE A 253 -0.24 12.25 12.18
CA ILE A 253 1.16 12.65 12.23
C ILE A 253 1.62 13.25 10.89
N ASN A 254 2.54 14.20 10.94
CA ASN A 254 3.24 14.68 9.75
C ASN A 254 4.30 13.64 9.36
N ILE A 255 4.34 13.24 8.10
CA ILE A 255 5.30 12.25 7.58
C ILE A 255 6.41 12.94 6.80
N SER A 256 6.04 13.83 5.89
CA SER A 256 6.99 14.47 4.98
C SER A 256 6.58 15.93 4.69
N ASN A 257 7.55 16.75 4.33
CA ASN A 257 7.31 18.07 3.76
C ASN A 257 7.09 18.01 2.24
N LEU A 258 6.94 16.82 1.69
CA LEU A 258 6.71 16.56 0.27
C LEU A 258 5.53 15.63 0.09
N PRO A 259 4.91 15.58 -1.10
CA PRO A 259 3.85 14.63 -1.37
C PRO A 259 4.33 13.19 -1.21
N CYS A 260 3.58 12.41 -0.43
CA CYS A 260 3.76 10.96 -0.37
C CYS A 260 2.95 10.28 -1.48
N SER A 261 3.50 9.21 -2.05
CA SER A 261 2.98 8.58 -3.27
C SER A 261 2.26 7.26 -3.02
N SER A 262 2.72 6.46 -2.07
CA SER A 262 2.18 5.13 -1.82
C SER A 262 2.39 4.71 -0.38
N LEU A 263 1.50 3.84 0.09
CA LEU A 263 1.64 3.17 1.37
C LEU A 263 1.32 1.68 1.25
N ASP A 264 1.97 0.88 2.08
CA ASP A 264 1.65 -0.53 2.22
C ASP A 264 1.82 -0.99 3.67
N LEU A 265 1.09 -2.05 4.04
CA LEU A 265 1.04 -2.59 5.38
C LEU A 265 1.81 -3.91 5.45
N ASN A 266 2.64 -4.10 6.46
CA ASN A 266 3.31 -5.36 6.63
C ASN A 266 2.35 -6.48 7.11
N GLU A 267 2.71 -7.73 6.85
CA GLU A 267 1.88 -8.93 7.12
C GLU A 267 1.38 -9.02 8.58
N ASN A 268 2.16 -8.51 9.53
CA ASN A 268 1.82 -8.55 10.96
C ASN A 268 0.94 -7.38 11.41
N ASN A 269 0.55 -6.47 10.52
CA ASN A 269 -0.21 -5.26 10.82
C ASN A 269 0.44 -4.38 11.92
N LYS A 270 1.77 -4.29 11.92
CA LYS A 270 2.55 -3.51 12.91
C LYS A 270 3.23 -2.29 12.31
N TYR A 271 3.55 -2.35 11.03
CA TYR A 271 4.31 -1.29 10.36
C TYR A 271 3.67 -0.91 9.04
N LEU A 272 3.67 0.40 8.74
CA LEU A 272 3.42 0.93 7.41
C LEU A 272 4.75 1.32 6.76
N GLY A 273 4.89 1.01 5.48
CA GLY A 273 5.89 1.57 4.59
C GLY A 273 5.27 2.68 3.76
N ILE A 274 5.89 3.83 3.70
CA ILE A 274 5.41 5.00 2.96
C ILE A 274 6.54 5.50 2.07
N THR A 275 6.22 5.96 0.87
CA THR A 275 7.17 6.51 -0.08
C THR A 275 6.80 7.94 -0.45
N ASP A 276 7.79 8.76 -0.81
CA ASP A 276 7.55 10.11 -1.29
C ASP A 276 8.10 10.36 -2.71
N VAL A 277 7.80 11.56 -3.22
CA VAL A 277 8.17 11.99 -4.58
C VAL A 277 9.64 12.33 -4.77
N GLN A 278 10.46 12.34 -3.71
CA GLN A 278 11.91 12.58 -3.79
C GLN A 278 12.76 11.36 -3.47
N GLY A 279 12.18 10.18 -3.44
CA GLY A 279 12.94 8.94 -3.24
C GLY A 279 13.19 8.58 -1.78
N LYS A 280 12.39 9.11 -0.86
CA LYS A 280 12.48 8.78 0.56
C LYS A 280 11.47 7.72 0.95
N ILE A 281 11.88 6.82 1.82
CA ILE A 281 11.01 5.84 2.47
C ILE A 281 10.87 6.14 3.95
N PHE A 282 9.68 5.89 4.49
CA PHE A 282 9.36 6.02 5.90
C PHE A 282 8.77 4.72 6.40
N PHE A 283 9.25 4.25 7.53
CA PHE A 283 8.64 3.16 8.27
C PHE A 283 7.92 3.71 9.48
N VAL A 284 6.63 3.44 9.58
CA VAL A 284 5.78 3.92 10.68
C VAL A 284 5.36 2.74 11.55
N ASP A 285 5.67 2.82 12.83
CA ASP A 285 5.18 1.88 13.84
C ASP A 285 3.74 2.25 14.20
N LEU A 286 2.81 1.32 13.97
CA LEU A 286 1.39 1.51 14.25
C LEU A 286 1.05 1.46 15.74
N ASN A 287 2.00 1.01 16.56
CA ASN A 287 1.91 1.02 18.01
C ASN A 287 2.36 2.40 18.54
N GLY A 288 1.47 3.39 18.53
CA GLY A 288 1.76 4.77 18.88
C GLY A 288 2.10 5.66 17.69
N LEU A 289 1.63 5.29 16.51
CA LEU A 289 1.65 6.03 15.24
C LEU A 289 2.86 6.96 15.07
N ARG A 290 4.06 6.41 14.96
CA ARG A 290 5.31 7.18 14.90
C ARG A 290 6.24 6.70 13.80
N VAL A 291 6.92 7.64 13.16
CA VAL A 291 8.02 7.29 12.24
C VAL A 291 9.16 6.67 13.04
N CYS A 292 9.41 5.40 12.81
CA CYS A 292 10.48 4.67 13.49
C CYS A 292 11.78 4.63 12.69
N ASN A 293 11.70 4.76 11.37
CA ASN A 293 12.86 4.86 10.48
C ASN A 293 12.51 5.66 9.24
N GLU A 294 13.48 6.42 8.73
CA GLU A 294 13.39 7.08 7.43
C GLU A 294 14.73 6.94 6.71
N GLU A 295 14.70 6.80 5.38
CA GLU A 295 15.89 6.59 4.59
C GLU A 295 15.71 7.21 3.19
N GLN A 296 16.70 7.99 2.75
CA GLN A 296 16.80 8.46 1.37
C GLN A 296 17.42 7.35 0.54
N ILE A 297 16.66 6.79 -0.39
CA ILE A 297 17.11 5.64 -1.18
C ILE A 297 17.36 5.95 -2.66
N GLY A 298 17.02 7.16 -3.09
CA GLY A 298 17.21 7.61 -4.47
C GLY A 298 16.92 9.09 -4.60
N GLU A 299 17.11 9.62 -5.79
CA GLU A 299 16.79 11.03 -6.14
C GLU A 299 15.49 11.13 -6.95
N ASN A 300 14.94 10.00 -7.39
CA ASN A 300 13.77 9.93 -8.23
C ASN A 300 12.53 9.58 -7.41
N GLN A 301 11.38 10.04 -7.88
CA GLN A 301 10.08 9.71 -7.32
C GLN A 301 9.91 8.19 -7.17
N LEU A 302 9.58 7.77 -5.96
CA LEU A 302 9.10 6.43 -5.69
C LEU A 302 7.59 6.42 -5.96
N LYS A 303 7.14 5.54 -6.84
CA LYS A 303 5.76 5.50 -7.29
C LYS A 303 4.91 4.48 -6.54
N CYS A 304 5.54 3.38 -6.12
CA CYS A 304 4.86 2.27 -5.46
C CYS A 304 5.78 1.59 -4.43
N CYS A 305 5.15 1.00 -3.43
CA CYS A 305 5.84 0.13 -2.49
C CYS A 305 4.96 -1.07 -2.11
N LYS A 306 5.61 -2.17 -1.72
CA LYS A 306 4.97 -3.38 -1.19
C LYS A 306 5.85 -4.03 -0.13
N PHE A 307 5.23 -4.46 0.97
CA PHE A 307 5.94 -5.26 1.97
C PHE A 307 6.08 -6.72 1.53
N TYR A 308 7.27 -7.23 1.71
CA TYR A 308 7.59 -8.64 1.69
C TYR A 308 8.20 -9.03 3.04
N LYS A 309 7.42 -9.62 3.92
CA LYS A 309 7.81 -9.90 5.32
C LYS A 309 8.24 -8.60 6.04
N ASN A 310 9.50 -8.50 6.46
CA ASN A 310 10.07 -7.31 7.10
C ASN A 310 10.91 -6.44 6.15
N TYR A 311 10.66 -6.55 4.86
CA TYR A 311 11.32 -5.77 3.81
C TYR A 311 10.30 -4.97 3.04
N LEU A 312 10.65 -3.75 2.64
CA LEU A 312 9.86 -2.93 1.75
C LEU A 312 10.49 -2.96 0.36
N VAL A 313 9.72 -3.42 -0.61
CA VAL A 313 10.08 -3.36 -2.03
C VAL A 313 9.53 -2.07 -2.58
N THR A 314 10.37 -1.31 -3.29
CA THR A 314 10.00 0.00 -3.86
C THR A 314 10.30 0.05 -5.35
N GLY A 315 9.43 0.74 -6.10
CA GLY A 315 9.59 1.00 -7.51
C GLY A 315 9.62 2.50 -7.80
N SER A 316 10.59 2.94 -8.62
CA SER A 316 10.77 4.35 -8.96
C SER A 316 10.51 4.66 -10.44
N ILE A 317 10.19 5.93 -10.75
CA ILE A 317 10.16 6.43 -12.13
C ILE A 317 11.57 6.48 -12.75
N GLY A 318 12.62 6.50 -11.95
CA GLY A 318 14.02 6.40 -12.36
C GLY A 318 14.48 4.96 -12.59
N TYR A 319 13.55 4.04 -12.86
CA TYR A 319 13.79 2.66 -13.32
C TYR A 319 14.36 1.70 -12.24
N LYS A 320 14.51 2.16 -11.00
CA LYS A 320 15.07 1.37 -9.92
C LYS A 320 14.00 0.58 -9.18
N LEU A 321 14.22 -0.71 -9.10
CA LEU A 321 13.51 -1.65 -8.22
C LEU A 321 14.44 -1.98 -7.06
N ARG A 322 13.99 -1.73 -5.82
CA ARG A 322 14.82 -1.88 -4.63
C ARG A 322 14.08 -2.60 -3.50
N ILE A 323 14.85 -3.27 -2.64
CA ILE A 323 14.34 -3.94 -1.44
C ILE A 323 15.15 -3.49 -0.21
N ASP A 324 14.47 -2.91 0.77
CA ASP A 324 15.07 -2.34 1.97
C ASP A 324 14.52 -3.02 3.23
N LYS A 325 15.41 -3.32 4.17
CA LYS A 325 15.04 -3.96 5.43
C LYS A 325 14.44 -2.95 6.39
N LEU A 326 13.30 -3.29 6.99
CA LEU A 326 12.81 -2.59 8.16
C LEU A 326 13.84 -2.70 9.29
N LYS A 327 14.57 -1.61 9.55
CA LYS A 327 15.52 -1.53 10.65
C LYS A 327 14.71 -1.34 11.95
N SER A 328 14.61 -2.37 12.79
CA SER A 328 14.12 -2.15 14.13
C SER A 328 15.11 -1.21 14.83
N ARG A 329 14.66 -0.04 15.26
CA ARG A 329 15.45 0.70 16.23
C ARG A 329 15.54 -0.19 17.47
N PHE A 330 16.72 -0.77 17.70
CA PHE A 330 17.06 -1.26 19.02
C PHE A 330 16.75 -0.12 19.98
N ASN A 331 15.85 -0.36 20.89
CA ASN A 331 15.40 0.67 21.80
C ASN A 331 16.59 0.95 22.73
N LEU A 332 17.42 1.94 22.37
CA LEU A 332 18.58 2.35 23.14
C LEU A 332 18.20 2.61 24.61
N ALA A 333 16.91 2.99 24.84
CA ALA A 333 16.34 3.15 26.17
C ALA A 333 16.22 1.81 26.90
N ILE A 334 15.87 0.71 26.22
CA ILE A 334 15.84 -0.63 26.84
C ILE A 334 17.26 -1.06 27.20
N LEU A 335 18.22 -0.84 26.30
CA LEU A 335 19.63 -1.15 26.57
C LEU A 335 20.17 -0.30 27.74
N LYS A 336 19.83 1.00 27.77
CA LYS A 336 20.16 1.90 28.88
C LYS A 336 19.53 1.44 30.19
N ASN A 337 18.24 1.11 30.18
CA ASN A 337 17.57 0.61 31.38
C ASN A 337 18.12 -0.73 31.84
N LEU A 338 18.43 -1.65 30.93
CA LEU A 338 19.10 -2.91 31.25
C LEU A 338 20.47 -2.66 31.87
N PHE A 339 21.23 -1.71 31.33
CA PHE A 339 22.55 -1.33 31.87
C PHE A 339 22.42 -0.74 33.29
N TYR A 340 21.43 0.10 33.54
CA TYR A 340 21.15 0.63 34.90
C TYR A 340 20.77 -0.48 35.87
N VAL A 341 19.94 -1.42 35.46
CA VAL A 341 19.55 -2.56 36.32
C VAL A 341 20.76 -3.43 36.63
N LEU A 342 21.60 -3.72 35.65
CA LEU A 342 22.84 -4.48 35.84
C LEU A 342 23.85 -3.75 36.75
N ALA A 343 23.94 -2.41 36.60
CA ALA A 343 24.81 -1.60 37.47
C ALA A 343 24.32 -1.63 38.92
N ILE A 344 23.00 -1.49 39.15
CA ILE A 344 22.42 -1.56 40.49
C ILE A 344 22.60 -2.95 41.10
N LEU A 345 22.40 -4.02 40.34
CA LEU A 345 22.65 -5.39 40.79
C LEU A 345 24.15 -5.62 41.17
N GLY A 346 25.06 -5.06 40.34
CA GLY A 346 26.48 -5.10 40.63
C GLY A 346 26.86 -4.39 41.95
N ILE A 347 26.28 -3.21 42.21
CA ILE A 347 26.49 -2.46 43.45
C ILE A 347 25.90 -3.23 44.66
N CYS A 348 24.69 -3.77 44.54
CA CYS A 348 24.07 -4.58 45.59
C CYS A 348 24.91 -5.83 45.91
N TYR A 349 25.42 -6.51 44.88
CA TYR A 349 26.27 -7.67 45.03
C TYR A 349 27.62 -7.32 45.68
N TYR A 350 28.21 -6.19 45.31
CA TYR A 350 29.42 -5.68 45.95
C TYR A 350 29.20 -5.38 47.44
N ILE A 351 28.10 -4.72 47.82
CA ILE A 351 27.74 -4.43 49.21
C ILE A 351 27.52 -5.73 49.98
N TYR A 352 26.86 -6.72 49.38
CA TYR A 352 26.65 -8.05 49.95
C TYR A 352 27.99 -8.75 50.28
N LEU A 353 28.93 -8.76 49.30
CA LEU A 353 30.25 -9.36 49.48
C LEU A 353 31.05 -8.65 50.59
N LYS A 354 31.02 -7.33 50.64
CA LYS A 354 31.68 -6.51 51.69
C LYS A 354 31.06 -6.77 53.07
N LYS A 355 29.74 -6.85 53.18
CA LYS A 355 29.04 -7.12 54.44
C LYS A 355 29.37 -8.51 55.00
N ASN A 356 29.63 -9.46 54.16
CA ASN A 356 29.93 -10.83 54.56
C ASN A 356 31.48 -11.12 54.63
N ASN A 357 32.32 -10.09 54.62
CA ASN A 357 33.78 -10.20 54.64
C ASN A 357 34.39 -11.11 53.56
N LEU A 358 33.68 -11.27 52.41
CA LEU A 358 34.12 -12.11 51.29
C LEU A 358 35.11 -11.38 50.36
N ILE A 359 35.31 -10.08 50.52
CA ILE A 359 36.31 -9.28 49.84
C ILE A 359 37.01 -8.38 50.90
N ASN A 360 38.31 -8.64 51.16
CA ASN A 360 39.21 -7.70 51.83
C ASN A 360 39.91 -6.90 50.74
N LEU A 361 39.47 -5.67 50.46
CA LEU A 361 40.30 -4.71 49.72
C LEU A 361 41.16 -3.99 50.77
N GLU A 362 42.38 -4.44 50.96
CA GLU A 362 43.47 -3.60 51.49
C GLU A 362 43.74 -2.51 50.45
N ILE A 363 43.46 -1.25 50.85
CA ILE A 363 43.87 -0.07 50.08
C ILE A 363 45.28 0.33 50.58
#